data_1b32adf28ca1e53084fdb22e08f892e1
#
_entry.id   1b32adf28ca1e53084fdb22e08f892e1
#
_cell.length_a   1.000
_cell.length_b   1.000
_cell.length_c   1.000
_cell.angle_alpha   90.00
_cell.angle_beta   90.00
_cell.angle_gamma   90.00
#
_symmetry.space_group_name_H-M   'P 1'
#
loop_
_entity.id
_entity.type
_entity.pdbx_description
1 polymer ?
#
loop_
_entity_poly.entity_id
_entity_poly.type
_entity_poly.pdbx_seq_one_letter_code
_entity_poly.pdbx_strand_id
1 'polypeptide(L)'
;MKSRILKTVGLIAAMVSCIGMTVFAAPSPAASTVVTAVNSATDASGNAVNVSISSEIPTEYTQAVADIKTEAELKEVLGSDFNANMTVADVKEVTAPEGATFPLTITFAMKGVTDSTKVQILHYTGSEWEKISTTVGEGTVTGTFNSLSPVAFVVDKTTLSSTTGTTASPATSATTVSAVAVLGLAAAVTAFGLKKKAVR
;
A
#
# COMPACT_ATOMS: atom_id res chain seq x y z
N MET A 1 43.32 -50.40 36.14
CA MET A 1 44.21 -49.63 37.00
C MET A 1 43.99 -48.13 36.82
N LYS A 2 43.56 -47.53 37.93
CA LYS A 2 43.65 -46.13 38.30
C LYS A 2 43.50 -45.03 37.26
N SER A 3 42.32 -44.48 37.28
CA SER A 3 41.83 -43.16 36.87
C SER A 3 42.71 -42.00 37.30
N ARG A 4 42.85 -40.97 36.51
CA ARG A 4 43.03 -39.61 36.98
C ARG A 4 42.12 -38.68 36.20
N ILE A 5 41.11 -38.23 36.92
CA ILE A 5 40.18 -37.21 36.52
C ILE A 5 40.90 -35.85 36.59
N LEU A 6 41.05 -35.18 35.48
CA LEU A 6 41.49 -33.79 35.49
C LEU A 6 40.29 -32.90 35.25
N LYS A 7 39.93 -32.18 36.31
CA LYS A 7 38.87 -31.17 36.31
C LYS A 7 39.41 -29.93 35.56
N THR A 8 38.89 -29.67 34.39
CA THR A 8 39.07 -28.38 33.73
C THR A 8 37.78 -27.58 33.88
N VAL A 9 37.85 -26.60 34.77
CA VAL A 9 36.81 -25.56 34.90
C VAL A 9 36.99 -24.60 33.72
N GLY A 10 36.15 -24.76 32.75
CA GLY A 10 36.08 -23.82 31.59
C GLY A 10 35.14 -22.65 31.95
N LEU A 11 35.72 -21.48 32.04
CA LEU A 11 35.04 -20.21 32.19
C LEU A 11 34.25 -19.90 30.89
N ILE A 12 32.93 -20.08 30.94
CA ILE A 12 32.07 -19.68 29.82
C ILE A 12 31.82 -18.19 29.98
N ALA A 13 32.54 -17.40 29.21
CA ALA A 13 32.22 -16.00 28.99
C ALA A 13 30.98 -15.91 28.10
N ALA A 14 29.84 -15.59 28.70
CA ALA A 14 28.62 -15.28 27.94
C ALA A 14 28.79 -13.95 27.20
N MET A 15 29.14 -14.02 25.93
CA MET A 15 28.98 -12.87 25.02
C MET A 15 27.50 -12.70 24.75
N VAL A 16 26.91 -11.73 25.42
CA VAL A 16 25.60 -11.20 25.02
C VAL A 16 25.79 -10.41 23.72
N SER A 17 25.58 -11.05 22.57
CA SER A 17 25.45 -10.38 21.30
C SER A 17 24.12 -9.63 21.30
N CYS A 18 24.17 -8.32 21.51
CA CYS A 18 23.07 -7.42 21.15
C CYS A 18 22.90 -7.45 19.63
N ILE A 19 22.09 -8.38 19.14
CA ILE A 19 21.62 -8.34 17.78
C ILE A 19 20.69 -7.12 17.70
N GLY A 20 21.22 -6.02 17.18
CA GLY A 20 20.41 -4.86 16.83
C GLY A 20 19.37 -5.29 15.80
N MET A 21 18.15 -5.52 16.24
CA MET A 21 17.01 -5.67 15.36
C MET A 21 16.83 -4.32 14.68
N THR A 22 17.31 -4.20 13.45
CA THR A 22 16.87 -3.15 12.56
C THR A 22 15.38 -3.36 12.32
N VAL A 23 14.57 -2.59 13.02
CA VAL A 23 13.14 -2.51 12.73
C VAL A 23 13.05 -1.90 11.34
N PHE A 24 12.92 -2.74 10.32
CA PHE A 24 12.44 -2.28 9.02
C PHE A 24 11.03 -1.75 9.27
N ALA A 25 10.89 -0.43 9.29
CA ALA A 25 9.57 0.17 9.20
C ALA A 25 8.93 -0.45 7.96
N ALA A 26 7.85 -1.20 8.15
CA ALA A 26 7.05 -1.65 7.03
C ALA A 26 6.67 -0.40 6.24
N PRO A 27 6.83 -0.40 4.89
CA PRO A 27 6.39 0.72 4.10
C PRO A 27 4.93 0.99 4.47
N SER A 28 4.62 2.24 4.81
CA SER A 28 3.23 2.67 4.99
C SER A 28 2.43 2.15 3.80
N PRO A 29 1.25 1.55 4.00
CA PRO A 29 0.44 1.12 2.88
C PRO A 29 0.26 2.35 1.98
N ALA A 30 0.82 2.27 0.78
CA ALA A 30 0.57 3.26 -0.25
C ALA A 30 -0.95 3.34 -0.37
N ALA A 31 -1.50 4.56 -0.39
CA ALA A 31 -2.93 4.74 -0.59
C ALA A 31 -3.33 3.88 -1.78
N SER A 32 -4.16 2.86 -1.53
CA SER A 32 -4.51 1.92 -2.59
C SER A 32 -5.30 2.69 -3.63
N THR A 33 -4.72 2.84 -4.80
CA THR A 33 -5.37 3.41 -5.97
C THR A 33 -6.37 2.36 -6.45
N VAL A 34 -7.65 2.62 -6.25
CA VAL A 34 -8.72 1.64 -6.50
C VAL A 34 -9.84 2.32 -7.26
N VAL A 35 -10.37 1.64 -8.25
CA VAL A 35 -11.60 2.04 -8.95
C VAL A 35 -12.80 1.71 -8.07
N THR A 36 -13.57 2.76 -7.74
CA THR A 36 -14.66 2.65 -6.77
C THR A 36 -16.06 2.66 -7.37
N ALA A 37 -16.22 3.31 -8.53
CA ALA A 37 -17.51 3.46 -9.20
C ALA A 37 -17.34 3.80 -10.69
N VAL A 38 -18.41 3.68 -11.45
CA VAL A 38 -18.60 4.34 -12.73
C VAL A 38 -19.32 5.67 -12.46
N ASN A 39 -18.68 6.78 -12.82
CA ASN A 39 -19.28 8.11 -12.66
C ASN A 39 -20.25 8.42 -13.80
N SER A 40 -19.90 8.05 -15.03
CA SER A 40 -20.76 8.17 -16.19
C SER A 40 -20.33 7.21 -17.29
N ALA A 41 -21.27 6.83 -18.12
CA ALA A 41 -21.01 6.13 -19.38
C ALA A 41 -21.98 6.64 -20.43
N THR A 42 -21.48 6.88 -21.65
CA THR A 42 -22.26 7.34 -22.79
C THR A 42 -21.93 6.54 -24.03
N ASP A 43 -22.91 6.35 -24.90
CA ASP A 43 -22.72 5.79 -26.24
C ASP A 43 -22.18 6.85 -27.23
N ALA A 44 -21.92 6.44 -28.46
CA ALA A 44 -21.44 7.33 -29.53
C ALA A 44 -22.41 8.47 -29.86
N SER A 45 -23.70 8.35 -29.52
CA SER A 45 -24.73 9.35 -29.70
C SER A 45 -24.87 10.30 -28.52
N GLY A 46 -24.12 10.07 -27.43
CA GLY A 46 -24.16 10.83 -26.19
C GLY A 46 -25.27 10.40 -25.22
N ASN A 47 -25.97 9.29 -25.47
CA ASN A 47 -26.97 8.76 -24.57
C ASN A 47 -26.30 8.09 -23.36
N ALA A 48 -26.87 8.32 -22.18
CA ALA A 48 -26.37 7.65 -20.97
C ALA A 48 -26.62 6.13 -21.03
N VAL A 49 -25.60 5.37 -20.63
CA VAL A 49 -25.64 3.91 -20.55
C VAL A 49 -25.35 3.48 -19.11
N ASN A 50 -26.11 2.53 -18.59
CA ASN A 50 -25.91 2.03 -17.24
C ASN A 50 -24.82 0.94 -17.24
N VAL A 51 -23.58 1.30 -16.97
CA VAL A 51 -22.43 0.40 -16.88
C VAL A 51 -22.18 0.00 -15.43
N SER A 52 -21.92 -1.28 -15.21
CA SER A 52 -21.60 -1.84 -13.90
C SER A 52 -20.16 -2.31 -13.84
N ILE A 53 -19.57 -2.27 -12.64
CA ILE A 53 -18.24 -2.82 -12.37
C ILE A 53 -18.31 -3.84 -11.24
N SER A 54 -17.50 -4.90 -11.34
CA SER A 54 -17.33 -5.93 -10.31
C SER A 54 -15.87 -6.22 -10.10
N SER A 55 -15.50 -6.59 -8.87
CA SER A 55 -14.18 -7.16 -8.57
C SER A 55 -14.12 -8.66 -8.79
N GLU A 56 -15.27 -9.30 -9.02
CA GLU A 56 -15.36 -10.70 -9.36
C GLU A 56 -15.08 -10.86 -10.86
N ILE A 57 -13.96 -11.50 -11.17
CA ILE A 57 -13.55 -11.77 -12.54
C ILE A 57 -14.03 -13.16 -12.95
N PRO A 58 -14.69 -13.32 -14.11
CA PRO A 58 -15.04 -14.63 -14.63
C PRO A 58 -13.87 -15.59 -14.70
N THR A 59 -14.11 -16.86 -14.40
CA THR A 59 -13.06 -17.88 -14.26
C THR A 59 -12.21 -18.01 -15.53
N GLU A 60 -12.82 -17.84 -16.69
CA GLU A 60 -12.15 -17.88 -18.01
C GLU A 60 -11.09 -16.79 -18.19
N TYR A 61 -11.18 -15.65 -17.46
CA TYR A 61 -10.25 -14.55 -17.56
C TYR A 61 -9.20 -14.52 -16.46
N THR A 62 -9.28 -15.44 -15.50
CA THR A 62 -8.39 -15.45 -14.32
C THR A 62 -6.91 -15.50 -14.69
N GLN A 63 -6.55 -16.30 -15.71
CA GLN A 63 -5.17 -16.42 -16.18
C GLN A 63 -4.71 -15.11 -16.83
N ALA A 64 -5.49 -14.53 -17.73
CA ALA A 64 -5.18 -13.25 -18.38
C ALA A 64 -4.98 -12.13 -17.35
N VAL A 65 -5.80 -12.11 -16.29
CA VAL A 65 -5.66 -11.14 -15.18
C VAL A 65 -4.41 -11.41 -14.33
N ALA A 66 -3.97 -12.65 -14.21
CA ALA A 66 -2.71 -12.97 -13.55
C ALA A 66 -1.50 -12.52 -14.40
N ASP A 67 -1.56 -12.76 -15.71
CA ASP A 67 -0.49 -12.46 -16.64
C ASP A 67 -0.25 -10.96 -16.77
N ILE A 68 -1.31 -10.12 -16.90
CA ILE A 68 -1.19 -8.66 -17.02
C ILE A 68 -0.55 -8.01 -15.79
N LYS A 69 -0.56 -8.65 -14.64
CA LYS A 69 0.12 -8.17 -13.44
C LYS A 69 1.63 -8.39 -13.46
N THR A 70 2.14 -9.12 -14.45
CA THR A 70 3.58 -9.32 -14.63
C THR A 70 4.21 -8.15 -15.36
N GLU A 71 5.46 -7.84 -15.05
CA GLU A 71 6.21 -6.79 -15.74
C GLU A 71 6.40 -7.11 -17.24
N ALA A 72 6.56 -8.40 -17.56
CA ALA A 72 6.77 -8.85 -18.94
C ALA A 72 5.57 -8.53 -19.82
N GLU A 73 4.37 -8.89 -19.37
CA GLU A 73 3.12 -8.63 -20.09
C GLU A 73 2.83 -7.13 -20.17
N LEU A 74 2.99 -6.39 -19.06
CA LEU A 74 2.82 -4.94 -19.07
C LEU A 74 3.74 -4.25 -20.08
N LYS A 75 4.99 -4.72 -20.19
CA LYS A 75 5.95 -4.17 -21.13
C LYS A 75 5.57 -4.48 -22.58
N GLU A 76 5.04 -5.67 -22.84
CA GLU A 76 4.57 -6.07 -24.17
C GLU A 76 3.37 -5.20 -24.59
N VAL A 77 2.35 -5.09 -23.74
CA VAL A 77 1.11 -4.35 -24.05
C VAL A 77 1.35 -2.85 -24.13
N LEU A 78 2.13 -2.28 -23.21
CA LEU A 78 2.38 -0.84 -23.17
C LEU A 78 3.45 -0.38 -24.18
N GLY A 79 4.37 -1.27 -24.56
CA GLY A 79 5.44 -0.94 -25.49
C GLY A 79 6.30 0.23 -25.02
N SER A 80 6.38 1.29 -25.81
CA SER A 80 7.16 2.50 -25.50
C SER A 80 6.63 3.30 -24.31
N ASP A 81 5.38 3.10 -23.92
CA ASP A 81 4.77 3.82 -22.80
C ASP A 81 5.10 3.17 -21.44
N PHE A 82 5.69 1.97 -21.47
CA PHE A 82 6.09 1.25 -20.28
C PHE A 82 7.26 1.91 -19.56
N ASN A 83 7.19 1.96 -18.23
CA ASN A 83 8.35 2.20 -17.36
C ASN A 83 8.26 1.31 -16.11
N ALA A 84 9.40 1.08 -15.45
CA ALA A 84 9.52 0.16 -14.31
C ALA A 84 8.71 0.58 -13.06
N ASN A 85 8.14 1.79 -13.04
CA ASN A 85 7.28 2.25 -11.95
C ASN A 85 5.81 1.95 -12.21
N MET A 86 5.47 1.47 -13.40
CA MET A 86 4.11 1.10 -13.76
C MET A 86 3.70 -0.22 -13.09
N THR A 87 2.47 -0.25 -12.63
CA THR A 87 1.87 -1.43 -12.01
C THR A 87 0.37 -1.44 -12.24
N VAL A 88 -0.22 -2.62 -12.32
CA VAL A 88 -1.67 -2.77 -12.28
C VAL A 88 -2.16 -2.41 -10.88
N ALA A 89 -2.92 -1.34 -10.78
CA ALA A 89 -3.49 -0.86 -9.53
C ALA A 89 -4.80 -1.58 -9.20
N ASP A 90 -5.61 -1.85 -10.21
CA ASP A 90 -6.90 -2.53 -10.07
C ASP A 90 -7.28 -3.25 -11.37
N VAL A 91 -8.14 -4.27 -11.25
CA VAL A 91 -8.80 -4.93 -12.39
C VAL A 91 -10.27 -5.08 -12.04
N LYS A 92 -11.13 -4.71 -12.97
CA LYS A 92 -12.59 -4.83 -12.83
C LYS A 92 -13.20 -5.56 -14.02
N GLU A 93 -14.15 -6.40 -13.75
CA GLU A 93 -15.11 -6.81 -14.76
C GLU A 93 -16.05 -5.62 -15.03
N VAL A 94 -16.19 -5.24 -16.28
CA VAL A 94 -17.02 -4.11 -16.71
C VAL A 94 -18.11 -4.64 -17.63
N THR A 95 -19.36 -4.35 -17.31
CA THR A 95 -20.51 -4.84 -18.05
C THR A 95 -21.49 -3.72 -18.38
N ALA A 96 -22.12 -3.81 -19.55
CA ALA A 96 -23.20 -2.95 -19.97
C ALA A 96 -24.48 -3.77 -20.15
N PRO A 97 -25.68 -3.13 -20.15
CA PRO A 97 -26.93 -3.82 -20.43
C PRO A 97 -26.94 -4.36 -21.87
N GLU A 98 -27.72 -5.41 -22.06
CA GLU A 98 -27.94 -5.99 -23.39
C GLU A 98 -28.48 -4.92 -24.36
N GLY A 99 -27.93 -4.89 -25.57
CA GLY A 99 -28.29 -3.91 -26.58
C GLY A 99 -27.55 -2.57 -26.46
N ALA A 100 -26.58 -2.43 -25.58
CA ALA A 100 -25.73 -1.24 -25.52
C ALA A 100 -25.03 -1.00 -26.86
N THR A 101 -25.05 0.26 -27.34
CA THR A 101 -24.44 0.64 -28.62
C THR A 101 -23.01 1.12 -28.36
N PHE A 102 -22.04 0.45 -28.94
CA PHE A 102 -20.62 0.85 -28.89
C PHE A 102 -20.24 1.83 -29.99
N PRO A 103 -19.14 2.62 -29.81
CA PRO A 103 -18.27 2.64 -28.66
C PRO A 103 -18.90 3.31 -27.44
N LEU A 104 -18.49 2.86 -26.24
CA LEU A 104 -18.87 3.48 -24.99
C LEU A 104 -17.71 4.31 -24.43
N THR A 105 -17.99 5.57 -24.08
CA THR A 105 -17.07 6.40 -23.31
C THR A 105 -17.46 6.31 -21.84
N ILE A 106 -16.54 5.77 -21.00
CA ILE A 106 -16.80 5.46 -19.60
C ILE A 106 -15.82 6.25 -18.73
N THR A 107 -16.35 6.97 -17.74
CA THR A 107 -15.57 7.67 -16.72
C THR A 107 -15.67 6.90 -15.40
N PHE A 108 -14.54 6.44 -14.90
CA PHE A 108 -14.41 5.74 -13.64
C PHE A 108 -13.96 6.70 -12.54
N ALA A 109 -14.50 6.54 -11.33
CA ALA A 109 -13.97 7.14 -10.10
C ALA A 109 -12.76 6.33 -9.64
N MET A 110 -11.60 6.96 -9.51
CA MET A 110 -10.35 6.30 -9.14
C MET A 110 -9.63 7.07 -8.05
N LYS A 111 -9.59 6.53 -6.83
CA LYS A 111 -8.95 7.18 -5.69
C LYS A 111 -7.44 7.33 -5.91
N GLY A 112 -6.88 8.42 -5.40
CA GLY A 112 -5.43 8.69 -5.43
C GLY A 112 -4.91 9.16 -6.78
N VAL A 113 -5.79 9.37 -7.77
CA VAL A 113 -5.46 9.90 -9.09
C VAL A 113 -5.71 11.40 -9.13
N THR A 114 -4.80 12.13 -9.75
CA THR A 114 -4.93 13.55 -10.07
C THR A 114 -4.72 13.74 -11.57
N ASP A 115 -4.94 14.91 -12.09
CA ASP A 115 -4.70 15.27 -13.51
C ASP A 115 -3.24 15.07 -13.94
N SER A 116 -2.30 15.07 -13.00
CA SER A 116 -0.88 14.80 -13.24
C SER A 116 -0.48 13.33 -13.12
N THR A 117 -1.39 12.47 -12.65
CA THR A 117 -1.13 11.03 -12.53
C THR A 117 -1.08 10.37 -13.90
N LYS A 118 -0.05 9.57 -14.15
CA LYS A 118 0.01 8.74 -15.36
C LYS A 118 -0.78 7.46 -15.13
N VAL A 119 -1.91 7.37 -15.82
CA VAL A 119 -2.77 6.18 -15.82
C VAL A 119 -2.95 5.70 -17.26
N GLN A 120 -2.92 4.39 -17.45
CA GLN A 120 -3.28 3.74 -18.70
C GLN A 120 -4.37 2.70 -18.43
N ILE A 121 -5.45 2.76 -19.19
CA ILE A 121 -6.48 1.72 -19.17
C ILE A 121 -6.11 0.65 -20.19
N LEU A 122 -6.22 -0.61 -19.79
CA LEU A 122 -6.10 -1.78 -20.66
C LEU A 122 -7.42 -2.54 -20.66
N HIS A 123 -7.82 -3.06 -21.79
CA HIS A 123 -9.01 -3.87 -21.97
C HIS A 123 -8.61 -5.24 -22.52
N TYR A 124 -9.22 -6.31 -21.99
CA TYR A 124 -9.00 -7.66 -22.48
C TYR A 124 -10.03 -8.01 -23.56
N THR A 125 -9.60 -8.27 -24.78
CA THR A 125 -10.48 -8.54 -25.93
C THR A 125 -11.09 -9.95 -25.93
N GLY A 126 -10.72 -10.78 -24.94
CA GLY A 126 -10.99 -12.22 -24.92
C GLY A 126 -9.82 -13.07 -25.40
N SER A 127 -8.83 -12.46 -26.04
CA SER A 127 -7.60 -13.11 -26.52
C SER A 127 -6.33 -12.38 -26.12
N GLU A 128 -6.35 -11.05 -26.06
CA GLU A 128 -5.18 -10.21 -25.76
C GLU A 128 -5.60 -8.93 -25.01
N TRP A 129 -4.64 -8.30 -24.36
CA TRP A 129 -4.82 -6.98 -23.76
C TRP A 129 -4.51 -5.89 -24.78
N GLU A 130 -5.39 -4.89 -24.85
CA GLU A 130 -5.22 -3.72 -25.70
C GLU A 130 -5.19 -2.43 -24.89
N LYS A 131 -4.44 -1.42 -25.38
CA LYS A 131 -4.45 -0.08 -24.79
C LYS A 131 -5.72 0.67 -25.21
N ILE A 132 -6.41 1.23 -24.21
CA ILE A 132 -7.55 2.11 -24.44
C ILE A 132 -7.08 3.56 -24.39
N SER A 133 -7.60 4.39 -25.31
CA SER A 133 -7.38 5.84 -25.23
C SER A 133 -7.87 6.36 -23.89
N THR A 134 -6.93 6.89 -23.08
CA THR A 134 -7.16 7.21 -21.67
C THR A 134 -7.01 8.71 -21.45
N THR A 135 -7.98 9.31 -20.78
CA THR A 135 -7.91 10.69 -20.27
C THR A 135 -8.00 10.66 -18.75
N VAL A 136 -7.12 11.39 -18.07
CA VAL A 136 -7.02 11.43 -16.62
C VAL A 136 -7.48 12.79 -16.11
N GLY A 137 -8.27 12.78 -15.03
CA GLY A 137 -8.73 13.97 -14.32
C GLY A 137 -8.63 13.78 -12.82
N GLU A 138 -9.01 14.80 -12.05
CA GLU A 138 -8.99 14.74 -10.60
C GLU A 138 -9.96 13.65 -10.08
N GLY A 139 -9.40 12.59 -9.47
CA GLY A 139 -10.15 11.45 -8.97
C GLY A 139 -10.86 10.62 -10.03
N THR A 140 -10.54 10.80 -11.32
CA THR A 140 -11.25 10.15 -12.43
C THR A 140 -10.30 9.68 -13.53
N VAL A 141 -10.73 8.64 -14.23
CA VAL A 141 -10.09 8.19 -15.47
C VAL A 141 -11.16 7.80 -16.48
N THR A 142 -10.99 8.24 -17.72
CA THR A 142 -11.98 8.04 -18.80
C THR A 142 -11.34 7.23 -19.93
N GLY A 143 -12.08 6.24 -20.43
CA GLY A 143 -11.70 5.44 -21.60
C GLY A 143 -12.84 5.27 -22.57
N THR A 144 -12.52 5.03 -23.85
CA THR A 144 -13.50 4.72 -24.90
C THR A 144 -13.30 3.27 -25.35
N PHE A 145 -14.36 2.48 -25.25
CA PHE A 145 -14.36 1.03 -25.42
C PHE A 145 -15.22 0.61 -26.60
N ASN A 146 -14.73 -0.30 -27.43
CA ASN A 146 -15.49 -0.93 -28.51
C ASN A 146 -16.20 -2.22 -28.08
N SER A 147 -15.80 -2.78 -26.96
CA SER A 147 -16.42 -3.92 -26.26
C SER A 147 -16.08 -3.84 -24.79
N LEU A 148 -16.71 -4.66 -23.96
CA LEU A 148 -16.46 -4.72 -22.51
C LEU A 148 -16.12 -6.14 -22.09
N SER A 149 -15.21 -6.25 -21.11
CA SER A 149 -14.76 -7.44 -20.40
C SER A 149 -13.82 -6.98 -19.30
N PRO A 150 -12.91 -7.79 -18.74
CA PRO A 150 -11.96 -7.28 -17.75
C PRO A 150 -11.19 -6.06 -18.25
N VAL A 151 -11.18 -5.04 -17.42
CA VAL A 151 -10.45 -3.79 -17.61
C VAL A 151 -9.39 -3.64 -16.51
N ALA A 152 -8.13 -3.47 -16.89
CA ALA A 152 -7.03 -3.23 -15.96
C ALA A 152 -6.64 -1.74 -15.96
N PHE A 153 -6.39 -1.22 -14.78
CA PHE A 153 -5.96 0.16 -14.55
C PHE A 153 -4.51 0.15 -14.12
N VAL A 154 -3.64 0.61 -15.00
CA VAL A 154 -2.19 0.68 -14.79
C VAL A 154 -1.82 2.09 -14.39
N VAL A 155 -1.03 2.23 -13.32
CA VAL A 155 -0.57 3.53 -12.82
C VAL A 155 0.95 3.58 -12.71
N ASP A 156 1.52 4.73 -12.96
CA ASP A 156 2.89 5.03 -12.57
C ASP A 156 2.91 5.48 -11.11
N LYS A 157 3.43 4.63 -10.23
CA LYS A 157 3.45 4.85 -8.78
C LYS A 157 4.14 6.14 -8.36
N THR A 158 5.05 6.64 -9.19
CA THR A 158 5.80 7.88 -8.89
C THR A 158 4.98 9.15 -9.12
N THR A 159 3.85 9.02 -9.85
CA THR A 159 2.95 10.13 -10.17
C THR A 159 1.69 10.14 -9.31
N LEU A 160 1.52 9.16 -8.44
CA LEU A 160 0.41 9.15 -7.48
C LEU A 160 0.58 10.26 -6.45
N SER A 161 -0.48 11.00 -6.19
CA SER A 161 -0.49 11.92 -5.05
C SER A 161 -0.28 11.11 -3.77
N SER A 162 0.80 11.40 -3.07
CA SER A 162 0.92 11.00 -1.68
C SER A 162 -0.18 11.76 -0.93
N THR A 163 -1.35 11.17 -0.79
CA THR A 163 -2.24 11.56 0.28
C THR A 163 -1.50 11.23 1.56
N THR A 164 -0.67 12.16 2.00
CA THR A 164 -0.26 12.23 3.37
C THR A 164 -1.56 12.45 4.11
N GLY A 165 -2.25 11.34 4.43
CA GLY A 165 -3.16 11.37 5.55
C GLY A 165 -2.30 11.85 6.70
N THR A 166 -2.46 13.11 7.06
CA THR A 166 -2.01 13.65 8.32
C THR A 166 -2.86 13.00 9.41
N THR A 167 -2.72 11.70 9.61
CA THR A 167 -2.73 11.18 10.94
C THR A 167 -1.42 11.69 11.50
N ALA A 168 -1.47 12.90 12.07
CA ALA A 168 -0.46 13.31 13.01
C ALA A 168 -0.32 12.13 13.98
N SER A 169 0.69 11.30 13.81
CA SER A 169 1.17 10.49 14.91
C SER A 169 1.28 11.46 16.05
N PRO A 170 0.67 11.20 17.23
CA PRO A 170 0.93 12.02 18.38
C PRO A 170 2.43 12.13 18.48
N ALA A 171 2.94 13.32 18.25
CA ALA A 171 4.34 13.60 18.47
C ALA A 171 4.58 13.20 19.91
N THR A 172 5.23 12.06 20.11
CA THR A 172 5.85 11.77 21.37
C THR A 172 6.92 12.84 21.46
N SER A 173 6.55 13.96 22.08
CA SER A 173 7.49 14.98 22.44
C SER A 173 8.51 14.27 23.31
N ALA A 174 9.61 13.85 22.71
CA ALA A 174 10.82 13.60 23.47
C ALA A 174 11.15 14.96 24.08
N THR A 175 10.64 15.17 25.29
CA THR A 175 11.05 16.26 26.13
C THR A 175 12.56 16.10 26.26
N THR A 176 13.31 16.90 25.51
CA THR A 176 14.71 17.14 25.79
C THR A 176 14.74 17.65 27.22
N VAL A 177 15.05 16.76 28.15
CA VAL A 177 15.40 17.14 29.50
C VAL A 177 16.71 17.90 29.36
N SER A 178 16.56 19.21 29.18
CA SER A 178 17.68 20.13 29.37
C SER A 178 18.22 19.84 30.77
N ALA A 179 19.48 19.44 30.84
CA ALA A 179 20.22 19.24 32.07
C ALA A 179 20.16 20.53 32.88
N VAL A 180 19.22 20.62 33.80
CA VAL A 180 19.23 21.59 34.87
C VAL A 180 20.16 21.00 35.94
N ALA A 181 21.31 21.64 36.07
CA ALA A 181 22.24 21.40 37.14
C ALA A 181 21.53 21.48 38.50
N VAL A 182 21.43 20.36 39.20
CA VAL A 182 21.04 20.34 40.58
C VAL A 182 22.29 20.60 41.40
N LEU A 183 22.47 21.87 41.72
CA LEU A 183 23.29 22.29 42.84
C LEU A 183 22.61 21.89 44.13
N GLY A 184 23.38 21.23 44.98
CA GLY A 184 23.06 20.59 46.24
C GLY A 184 22.08 21.27 47.16
N LEU A 185 21.54 20.44 47.99
CA LEU A 185 21.31 20.78 49.41
C LEU A 185 21.40 19.49 50.21
N ALA A 186 22.43 19.50 51.08
CA ALA A 186 22.68 18.55 52.12
C ALA A 186 21.66 18.71 53.25
N ALA A 187 21.57 17.64 54.02
CA ALA A 187 21.14 17.59 55.41
C ALA A 187 19.63 17.48 55.71
N ALA A 188 19.23 16.36 56.24
CA ALA A 188 19.02 16.22 57.69
C ALA A 188 18.62 14.78 58.00
N VAL A 189 19.55 14.08 58.65
CA VAL A 189 19.29 12.85 59.37
C VAL A 189 18.59 13.25 60.67
N THR A 190 17.34 12.89 60.84
CA THR A 190 16.70 12.87 62.14
C THR A 190 16.37 11.42 62.49
N ALA A 191 17.20 10.90 63.34
CA ALA A 191 16.98 9.67 64.08
C ALA A 191 15.73 9.81 64.98
N PHE A 192 14.76 9.01 64.74
CA PHE A 192 13.69 8.78 65.74
C PHE A 192 13.83 7.41 66.33
N GLY A 193 14.04 7.46 67.66
CA GLY A 193 14.41 6.37 68.48
C GLY A 193 13.41 5.25 68.58
N LEU A 194 13.95 4.08 68.61
CA LEU A 194 13.30 2.86 69.12
C LEU A 194 12.98 3.00 70.59
N LYS A 195 11.72 2.96 70.97
CA LYS A 195 11.33 2.58 72.30
C LYS A 195 10.88 1.13 72.34
N LYS A 196 11.79 0.32 72.84
CA LYS A 196 11.55 -1.03 73.29
C LYS A 196 10.68 -0.98 74.54
N LYS A 197 9.53 -1.61 74.56
CA LYS A 197 8.74 -1.84 75.73
C LYS A 197 8.64 -3.35 75.95
N ALA A 198 9.44 -3.84 76.88
CA ALA A 198 9.25 -5.11 77.55
C ALA A 198 8.21 -4.89 78.65
N VAL A 199 7.37 -5.89 78.90
CA VAL A 199 6.89 -6.28 80.22
C VAL A 199 5.86 -7.40 80.06
N ARG A 200 6.25 -8.50 80.73
CA ARG A 200 5.49 -9.44 81.55
C ARG A 200 4.36 -10.22 80.91
#